data_09930b5fe9b2d40254c910f2f0f33da7
#
_entry.id   09930b5fe9b2d40254c910f2f0f33da7
#
_cell.length_a   1.000
_cell.length_b   1.000
_cell.length_c   1.000
_cell.angle_alpha   90.00
_cell.angle_beta   90.00
_cell.angle_gamma   90.00
#
_symmetry.space_group_name_H-M   'P 1'
#
loop_
_entity.id
_entity.type
_entity.pdbx_description
1 polymer ?
#
loop_
_entity_poly.entity_id
_entity_poly.type
_entity_poly.pdbx_seq_one_letter_code
_entity_poly.pdbx_strand_id
1 'polypeptide(L)'
;MRVLFLCYPAVGMNILLVEDSDEVSCITVEYLQELGHQVVAVSEAEKAIVRLREMQFDAVMTDIRLPGMSGIELTRALAKDYPNLPVVIASGYGALNIELLLGETLRTVLMLPKPYDLPALERTLAEAAMIGRRV
;
A
#
# COMPACT_ATOMS: atom_id res chain seq x y z
N MET A 1 8.59 26.32 -10.06
CA MET A 1 8.56 26.18 -9.58
C MET A 1 8.61 25.62 -8.61
N ARG A 2 8.69 25.66 -8.09
CA ARG A 2 8.77 25.18 -7.15
C ARG A 2 7.82 24.87 -6.39
N VAL A 3 7.08 25.24 -6.54
CA VAL A 3 5.90 25.07 -5.87
C VAL A 3 5.50 23.67 -5.83
N LEU A 4 5.79 22.94 -6.88
CA LEU A 4 5.51 21.56 -6.92
C LEU A 4 6.11 20.82 -5.83
N PHE A 5 7.25 21.28 -5.42
CA PHE A 5 7.85 20.59 -4.39
C PHE A 5 7.16 20.71 -3.18
N LEU A 6 6.52 21.80 -3.01
CA LEU A 6 5.87 22.02 -1.80
C LEU A 6 4.73 21.11 -1.63
N CYS A 7 4.20 20.67 -2.70
CA CYS A 7 3.08 19.81 -2.59
C CYS A 7 3.51 18.45 -2.26
N TYR A 8 4.74 18.17 -2.40
CA TYR A 8 5.11 16.91 -2.14
C TYR A 8 5.23 16.78 -0.82
N PRO A 9 4.75 15.90 -0.62
CA PRO A 9 4.67 15.42 0.57
C PRO A 9 5.91 15.21 1.06
N ALA A 10 6.42 16.13 1.18
CA ALA A 10 7.39 16.17 1.97
C ALA A 10 7.02 15.44 3.16
N VAL A 11 5.86 15.07 3.25
CA VAL A 11 5.43 14.48 4.37
C VAL A 11 5.57 13.05 4.25
N GLY A 12 6.36 12.48 5.04
CA GLY A 12 6.47 11.07 5.12
C GLY A 12 5.19 10.45 5.63
N MET A 13 4.80 9.34 5.05
CA MET A 13 3.64 8.59 5.49
C MET A 13 4.06 7.43 6.38
N ASN A 14 3.14 6.98 7.21
CA ASN A 14 3.31 5.74 7.96
C ASN A 14 2.68 4.64 7.11
N ILE A 15 3.50 3.75 6.61
CA ILE A 15 3.07 2.70 5.69
C ILE A 15 3.17 1.33 6.34
N LEU A 16 2.11 0.54 6.21
CA LEU A 16 2.10 -0.84 6.65
C LEU A 16 2.37 -1.70 5.42
N LEU A 17 3.50 -2.41 5.43
CA LEU A 17 3.89 -3.27 4.32
C LEU A 17 3.58 -4.72 4.67
N VAL A 18 2.88 -5.40 3.79
CA VAL A 18 2.54 -6.81 3.96
C VAL A 18 3.23 -7.60 2.86
N GLU A 19 4.27 -8.33 3.21
CA GLU A 19 5.10 -9.06 2.26
C GLU A 19 5.70 -10.28 2.96
N ASP A 20 5.46 -11.47 2.41
CA ASP A 20 5.94 -12.69 3.05
C ASP A 20 7.39 -13.06 2.73
N SER A 21 7.96 -12.50 1.68
CA SER A 21 9.37 -12.71 1.35
C SER A 21 10.24 -11.74 2.13
N ASP A 22 11.13 -12.26 2.96
CA ASP A 22 12.02 -11.40 3.76
C ASP A 22 12.92 -10.55 2.86
N GLU A 23 13.39 -11.12 1.76
CA GLU A 23 14.26 -10.39 0.85
C GLU A 23 13.53 -9.22 0.19
N VAL A 24 12.33 -9.49 -0.33
CA VAL A 24 11.53 -8.46 -0.98
C VAL A 24 11.11 -7.41 0.04
N SER A 25 10.75 -7.84 1.25
CA SER A 25 10.37 -6.92 2.30
C SER A 25 11.51 -5.96 2.65
N CYS A 26 12.72 -6.49 2.82
CA CYS A 26 13.89 -5.65 3.16
C CYS A 26 14.15 -4.61 2.08
N ILE A 27 14.11 -5.00 0.82
CA ILE A 27 14.36 -4.09 -0.29
C ILE A 27 13.26 -3.02 -0.35
N THR A 28 12.02 -3.44 -0.19
CA THR A 28 10.88 -2.53 -0.25
C THR A 28 10.93 -1.53 0.90
N VAL A 29 11.27 -1.98 2.09
CA VAL A 29 11.42 -1.09 3.25
C VAL A 29 12.49 -0.04 2.97
N GLU A 30 13.62 -0.46 2.40
CA GLU A 30 14.68 0.48 2.09
C GLU A 30 14.22 1.54 1.09
N TYR A 31 13.48 1.14 0.06
CA TYR A 31 12.96 2.07 -0.93
C TYR A 31 11.99 3.07 -0.29
N LEU A 32 11.09 2.56 0.55
CA LEU A 32 10.11 3.42 1.21
C LEU A 32 10.78 4.41 2.16
N GLN A 33 11.79 3.95 2.89
CA GLN A 33 12.53 4.82 3.81
C GLN A 33 13.32 5.86 3.03
N GLU A 34 13.87 5.50 1.88
CA GLU A 34 14.60 6.43 1.05
C GLU A 34 13.68 7.55 0.56
N LEU A 35 12.42 7.23 0.33
CA LEU A 35 11.43 8.21 -0.07
C LEU A 35 10.89 9.04 1.10
N GLY A 36 11.37 8.78 2.30
CA GLY A 36 10.99 9.58 3.47
C GLY A 36 9.85 9.02 4.32
N HIS A 37 9.44 7.77 4.07
CA HIS A 37 8.33 7.18 4.81
C HIS A 37 8.79 6.34 5.99
N GLN A 38 7.90 6.14 6.95
CA GLN A 38 8.12 5.21 8.05
C GLN A 38 7.35 3.94 7.72
N VAL A 39 7.94 2.79 7.98
CA VAL A 39 7.39 1.52 7.56
C VAL A 39 7.33 0.54 8.70
N VAL A 40 6.20 -0.14 8.80
CA VAL A 40 6.08 -1.32 9.65
C VAL A 40 5.82 -2.46 8.69
N ALA A 41 6.67 -3.46 8.70
CA ALA A 41 6.55 -4.61 7.80
C ALA A 41 6.06 -5.83 8.55
N VAL A 42 5.08 -6.52 7.98
CA VAL A 42 4.58 -7.78 8.52
C VAL A 42 4.55 -8.81 7.39
N SER A 43 4.55 -10.07 7.74
CA SER A 43 4.64 -11.14 6.75
C SER A 43 3.30 -11.74 6.35
N GLU A 44 2.23 -11.39 7.05
CA GLU A 44 0.91 -11.98 6.83
C GLU A 44 -0.19 -10.94 6.98
N ALA A 45 -1.28 -11.14 6.26
CA ALA A 45 -2.41 -10.23 6.32
C ALA A 45 -3.03 -10.16 7.72
N GLU A 46 -3.08 -11.29 8.41
CA GLU A 46 -3.63 -11.35 9.76
C GLU A 46 -2.84 -10.47 10.74
N LYS A 47 -1.51 -10.44 10.56
CA LYS A 47 -0.67 -9.60 11.39
C LYS A 47 -0.87 -8.12 11.04
N ALA A 48 -1.17 -7.83 9.77
CA ALA A 48 -1.47 -6.47 9.35
C ALA A 48 -2.72 -5.96 10.04
N ILE A 49 -3.75 -6.78 10.13
CA ILE A 49 -5.00 -6.40 10.79
C ILE A 49 -4.73 -6.07 12.27
N VAL A 50 -3.90 -6.86 12.94
CA VAL A 50 -3.55 -6.60 14.32
C VAL A 50 -2.83 -5.26 14.46
N ARG A 51 -1.88 -4.98 13.57
CA ARG A 51 -1.13 -3.72 13.64
C ARG A 51 -2.04 -2.51 13.39
N LEU A 52 -3.01 -2.65 12.51
CA LEU A 52 -3.95 -1.57 12.23
C LEU A 52 -4.83 -1.22 13.44
N ARG A 53 -5.02 -2.17 14.35
CA ARG A 53 -5.76 -1.90 15.57
C ARG A 53 -4.90 -1.19 16.62
N GLU A 54 -3.59 -1.36 16.50
CA GLU A 54 -2.65 -0.81 17.47
C GLU A 54 -2.15 0.58 17.13
N MET A 55 -2.07 0.90 15.86
CA MET A 55 -1.53 2.20 15.44
C MET A 55 -2.15 2.64 14.12
N GLN A 56 -2.01 3.92 13.82
CA GLN A 56 -2.57 4.48 12.60
C GLN A 56 -1.57 4.44 11.47
N PHE A 57 -2.07 4.14 10.28
CA PHE A 57 -1.27 4.13 9.06
C PHE A 57 -1.92 5.02 8.02
N ASP A 58 -1.10 5.57 7.13
CA ASP A 58 -1.57 6.42 6.05
C ASP A 58 -1.85 5.62 4.78
N ALA A 59 -1.24 4.48 4.66
CA ALA A 59 -1.43 3.58 3.51
C ALA A 59 -0.99 2.17 3.87
N VAL A 60 -1.57 1.20 3.17
CA VAL A 60 -1.14 -0.20 3.27
C VAL A 60 -0.61 -0.59 1.90
N MET A 61 0.52 -1.26 1.85
CA MET A 61 1.07 -1.80 0.62
C MET A 61 1.16 -3.31 0.79
N THR A 62 0.51 -4.06 -0.07
CA THR A 62 0.45 -5.51 0.06
C THR A 62 0.69 -6.23 -1.25
N ASP A 63 1.22 -7.44 -1.18
CA ASP A 63 1.23 -8.36 -2.30
C ASP A 63 -0.10 -9.10 -2.31
N ILE A 64 -0.43 -9.73 -3.41
CA ILE A 64 -1.65 -10.54 -3.52
C ILE A 64 -1.44 -11.89 -2.88
N ARG A 65 -0.31 -12.52 -3.17
CA ARG A 65 -0.06 -13.86 -2.65
C ARG A 65 0.61 -13.80 -1.31
N LEU A 66 -0.12 -14.20 -0.31
CA LEU A 66 0.36 -14.27 1.06
C LEU A 66 -0.09 -15.59 1.66
N PRO A 67 0.62 -16.09 2.67
CA PRO A 67 0.17 -17.31 3.35
C PRO A 67 -1.10 -16.96 4.12
N GLY A 68 -2.08 -17.87 4.11
CA GLY A 68 -3.35 -17.62 4.79
C GLY A 68 -4.23 -16.67 4.01
N MET A 69 -4.62 -15.57 4.61
CA MET A 69 -5.46 -14.57 3.96
C MET A 69 -4.67 -13.88 2.84
N SER A 70 -5.26 -13.80 1.64
CA SER A 70 -4.59 -13.17 0.51
C SER A 70 -4.64 -11.65 0.61
N GLY A 71 -3.85 -10.97 -0.23
CA GLY A 71 -3.88 -9.51 -0.29
C GLY A 71 -5.24 -8.98 -0.77
N ILE A 72 -5.95 -9.73 -1.60
CA ILE A 72 -7.29 -9.35 -2.06
C ILE A 72 -8.29 -9.42 -0.90
N GLU A 73 -8.23 -10.52 -0.13
CA GLU A 73 -9.10 -10.67 1.02
C GLU A 73 -8.81 -9.59 2.07
N LEU A 74 -7.53 -9.29 2.28
CA LEU A 74 -7.12 -8.22 3.18
C LEU A 74 -7.71 -6.88 2.71
N THR A 75 -7.59 -6.60 1.43
CA THR A 75 -8.08 -5.33 0.86
C THR A 75 -9.58 -5.20 1.07
N ARG A 76 -10.34 -6.27 0.89
CA ARG A 76 -11.78 -6.24 1.14
C ARG A 76 -12.09 -5.99 2.60
N ALA A 77 -11.36 -6.63 3.50
CA ALA A 77 -11.56 -6.45 4.92
C ALA A 77 -11.27 -5.01 5.33
N LEU A 78 -10.18 -4.44 4.79
CA LEU A 78 -9.81 -3.07 5.10
C LEU A 78 -10.81 -2.05 4.54
N ALA A 79 -11.39 -2.33 3.38
CA ALA A 79 -12.37 -1.43 2.79
C ALA A 79 -13.61 -1.31 3.69
N LYS A 80 -13.91 -2.38 4.42
CA LYS A 80 -15.05 -2.39 5.30
C LYS A 80 -14.78 -1.62 6.60
N ASP A 81 -13.63 -1.87 7.21
CA ASP A 81 -13.30 -1.30 8.52
C ASP A 81 -12.55 0.03 8.43
N TYR A 82 -11.86 0.26 7.33
CA TYR A 82 -11.06 1.48 7.14
C TYR A 82 -11.34 2.02 5.73
N PRO A 83 -12.55 2.52 5.48
CA PRO A 83 -12.98 2.88 4.11
C PRO A 83 -12.18 3.97 3.43
N ASN A 84 -11.42 4.74 4.19
CA ASN A 84 -10.64 5.83 3.60
C ASN A 84 -9.15 5.53 3.53
N LEU A 85 -8.75 4.34 3.95
CA LEU A 85 -7.34 3.96 3.96
C LEU A 85 -6.94 3.47 2.57
N PRO A 86 -6.00 4.14 1.90
CA PRO A 86 -5.56 3.68 0.59
C PRO A 86 -4.74 2.39 0.70
N VAL A 87 -4.97 1.50 -0.24
CA VAL A 87 -4.26 0.22 -0.32
C VAL A 87 -3.56 0.15 -1.67
N VAL A 88 -2.24 -0.09 -1.65
CA VAL A 88 -1.46 -0.29 -2.86
C VAL A 88 -1.23 -1.78 -3.00
N ILE A 89 -1.69 -2.36 -4.10
CA ILE A 89 -1.48 -3.78 -4.37
C ILE A 89 -0.35 -3.91 -5.38
N ALA A 90 0.75 -4.50 -4.94
CA ALA A 90 1.90 -4.75 -5.79
C ALA A 90 1.79 -6.19 -6.32
N SER A 91 1.68 -6.36 -7.62
CA SER A 91 1.43 -7.67 -8.19
C SER A 91 2.00 -7.84 -9.59
N GLY A 92 2.39 -9.06 -9.90
CA GLY A 92 2.79 -9.45 -11.25
C GLY A 92 1.61 -9.90 -12.11
N TYR A 93 0.38 -9.93 -11.55
CA TYR A 93 -0.76 -10.40 -12.31
C TYR A 93 -1.50 -9.25 -12.99
N GLY A 94 -2.23 -9.56 -14.01
CA GLY A 94 -2.98 -8.55 -14.74
C GLY A 94 -4.03 -7.86 -13.90
N ALA A 95 -4.16 -6.56 -14.06
CA ALA A 95 -5.06 -5.74 -13.29
C ALA A 95 -6.54 -6.12 -13.48
N LEU A 96 -6.88 -6.65 -14.64
CA LEU A 96 -8.26 -6.99 -14.95
C LEU A 96 -8.89 -7.95 -13.94
N ASN A 97 -8.17 -9.01 -13.60
CA ASN A 97 -8.72 -9.99 -12.67
C ASN A 97 -8.91 -9.42 -11.29
N ILE A 98 -8.03 -8.51 -10.89
CA ILE A 98 -8.09 -7.87 -9.58
C ILE A 98 -9.29 -6.94 -9.53
N GLU A 99 -9.56 -6.21 -10.60
CA GLU A 99 -10.69 -5.32 -10.67
C GLU A 99 -12.01 -6.08 -10.53
N LEU A 100 -12.11 -7.24 -11.17
CA LEU A 100 -13.30 -8.07 -11.05
C LEU A 100 -13.50 -8.58 -9.63
N LEU A 101 -12.40 -8.86 -8.94
CA LEU A 101 -12.48 -9.38 -7.58
C LEU A 101 -12.79 -8.31 -6.54
N LEU A 102 -12.37 -7.10 -6.77
CA LEU A 102 -12.53 -6.02 -5.80
C LEU A 102 -13.80 -5.19 -5.98
N GLY A 103 -14.29 -5.09 -7.21
CA GLY A 103 -15.51 -4.33 -7.46
C GLY A 103 -15.47 -2.91 -6.90
N GLU A 104 -16.41 -2.58 -6.03
CA GLU A 104 -16.52 -1.23 -5.49
C GLU A 104 -15.39 -0.82 -4.56
N THR A 105 -14.62 -1.77 -4.07
CA THR A 105 -13.52 -1.43 -3.17
C THR A 105 -12.37 -0.76 -3.90
N LEU A 106 -12.43 -0.73 -5.24
CA LEU A 106 -11.38 -0.12 -6.04
C LEU A 106 -11.18 1.37 -5.77
N ARG A 107 -12.14 2.03 -5.14
CA ARG A 107 -12.03 3.47 -4.94
C ARG A 107 -10.80 3.92 -4.15
N THR A 108 -10.33 3.07 -3.25
CA THR A 108 -9.16 3.39 -2.43
C THR A 108 -7.99 2.47 -2.76
N VAL A 109 -8.07 1.73 -3.86
CA VAL A 109 -7.04 0.77 -4.23
C VAL A 109 -6.23 1.28 -5.41
N LEU A 110 -4.92 1.18 -5.27
CA LEU A 110 -4.00 1.53 -6.35
C LEU A 110 -3.21 0.29 -6.72
N MET A 111 -2.99 0.11 -8.00
CA MET A 111 -2.25 -1.04 -8.51
C MET A 111 -0.83 -0.61 -8.85
N LEU A 112 0.13 -1.40 -8.41
CA LEU A 112 1.53 -1.19 -8.74
C LEU A 112 2.08 -2.47 -9.39
N PRO A 113 2.10 -2.53 -10.73
CA PRO A 113 2.56 -3.74 -11.41
C PRO A 113 4.03 -4.03 -11.14
N LYS A 114 4.34 -5.29 -10.92
CA LYS A 114 5.72 -5.75 -10.76
C LYS A 114 6.27 -6.16 -12.11
N PRO A 115 7.54 -5.90 -12.39
CA PRO A 115 8.48 -5.19 -11.55
C PRO A 115 8.24 -3.67 -11.64
N TYR A 116 8.53 -2.97 -10.56
CA TYR A 116 8.38 -1.52 -10.55
C TYR A 116 9.71 -0.88 -10.16
N ASP A 117 9.91 0.34 -10.58
CA ASP A 117 11.11 1.10 -10.21
C ASP A 117 10.73 2.13 -9.13
N LEU A 118 11.72 2.81 -8.63
CA LEU A 118 11.52 3.79 -7.57
C LEU A 118 10.59 4.93 -7.98
N PRO A 119 10.70 5.49 -9.19
CA PRO A 119 9.75 6.51 -9.62
C PRO A 119 8.31 6.03 -9.68
N ALA A 120 8.07 4.78 -10.10
CA ALA A 120 6.71 4.24 -10.14
C ALA A 120 6.15 4.10 -8.72
N LEU A 121 6.96 3.62 -7.79
CA LEU A 121 6.58 3.52 -6.39
C LEU A 121 6.25 4.90 -5.84
N GLU A 122 7.10 5.87 -6.09
CA GLU A 122 6.90 7.23 -5.61
C GLU A 122 5.58 7.82 -6.13
N ARG A 123 5.29 7.67 -7.42
CA ARG A 123 4.06 8.18 -8.00
C ARG A 123 2.83 7.53 -7.37
N THR A 124 2.89 6.21 -7.18
CA THR A 124 1.78 5.48 -6.59
C THR A 124 1.52 5.93 -5.16
N LEU A 125 2.57 6.13 -4.38
CA LEU A 125 2.41 6.59 -3.01
C LEU A 125 1.90 8.03 -2.95
N ALA A 126 2.28 8.87 -3.91
CA ALA A 126 1.76 10.23 -3.97
C ALA A 126 0.25 10.20 -4.25
N GLU A 127 -0.21 9.30 -5.11
CA GLU A 127 -1.64 9.12 -5.35
C GLU A 127 -2.35 8.61 -4.10
N ALA A 128 -1.72 7.69 -3.39
CA ALA A 128 -2.27 7.16 -2.15
C ALA A 128 -2.47 8.28 -1.12
N ALA A 129 -1.50 9.17 -1.01
CA ALA A 129 -1.58 10.31 -0.09
C ALA A 129 -2.78 11.20 -0.45
N MET A 130 -3.04 11.38 -1.73
CA MET A 130 -4.15 12.19 -2.19
C MET A 130 -5.50 11.55 -1.85
N ILE A 131 -5.60 10.23 -1.97
CA ILE A 131 -6.80 9.50 -1.61
C ILE A 131 -7.12 9.70 -0.13
N GLY A 132 -6.12 9.53 0.72
CA GLY A 132 -6.29 9.71 2.16
C GLY A 132 -6.76 11.09 2.55
N ARG A 133 -6.42 12.10 1.76
CA ARG A 133 -6.81 13.47 2.08
C ARG A 133 -8.22 13.84 1.65
N ARG A 134 -8.86 13.00 0.86
CA ARG A 134 -10.21 13.30 0.41
C ARG A 134 -11.28 13.03 1.45
N VAL A 135 -10.87 12.64 2.59
CA VAL A 135 -11.81 12.31 3.66
C VAL A 135 -12.37 13.56 4.37
#